data_635f781f01bcfd44df6b7e6ae1b6ac91
#
_entry.id   635f781f01bcfd44df6b7e6ae1b6ac91
#
_cell.length_a   1.000
_cell.length_b   1.000
_cell.length_c   1.000
_cell.angle_alpha   90.00
_cell.angle_beta   90.00
_cell.angle_gamma   90.00
#
_symmetry.space_group_name_H-M   'P 1'
#
loop_
_entity.id
_entity.type
_entity.pdbx_description
1 polymer ?
#
loop_
_entity_poly.entity_id
_entity_poly.type
_entity_poly.pdbx_seq_one_letter_code
_entity_poly.pdbx_strand_id
1 'polypeptide(L)'
;VAPIPEFPVEKWDAIIAINLSSAFHTSAIALPMMRKAGWGRVVNIASAHGLTASPYKSAYIAAKHGIVGLTKTTALETAQEPITCNAICPGYVLTPIVEKQIPDTMKEYGMSREEVIEKVMLTRQPSKEFATVEQIGGTAVYLCSPAADQVTGTTISVDGGWTAL
;
A
#
# COMPACT_ATOMS: atom_id res chain seq x y z
N VAL A 1 -13.49 7.66 -7.73
CA VAL A 1 -12.72 8.90 -7.93
C VAL A 1 -13.73 10.02 -8.11
N ALA A 2 -13.76 11.00 -7.18
CA ALA A 2 -14.66 12.15 -7.23
C ALA A 2 -14.10 13.29 -6.36
N PRO A 3 -14.48 14.56 -6.63
CA PRO A 3 -14.21 15.67 -5.71
C PRO A 3 -14.81 15.40 -4.32
N ILE A 4 -14.20 15.95 -3.27
CA ILE A 4 -14.66 15.71 -1.89
C ILE A 4 -16.16 16.02 -1.68
N PRO A 5 -16.71 17.15 -2.18
CA PRO A 5 -18.14 17.44 -1.99
C PRO A 5 -19.09 16.47 -2.70
N GLU A 6 -18.60 15.74 -3.70
CA GLU A 6 -19.38 14.81 -4.52
C GLU A 6 -19.06 13.35 -4.21
N PHE A 7 -18.14 13.09 -3.27
CA PHE A 7 -17.73 11.74 -2.96
C PHE A 7 -18.83 11.00 -2.18
N PRO A 8 -19.38 9.87 -2.69
CA PRO A 8 -20.47 9.17 -2.01
C PRO A 8 -20.03 8.63 -0.65
N VAL A 9 -20.79 8.92 0.40
CA VAL A 9 -20.46 8.55 1.78
C VAL A 9 -20.35 7.04 1.94
N GLU A 10 -21.27 6.27 1.35
CA GLU A 10 -21.24 4.81 1.40
C GLU A 10 -20.00 4.21 0.72
N LYS A 11 -19.45 4.89 -0.30
CA LYS A 11 -18.19 4.48 -0.94
C LYS A 11 -16.98 4.84 -0.08
N TRP A 12 -17.04 6.00 0.59
CA TRP A 12 -16.05 6.37 1.58
C TRP A 12 -15.97 5.32 2.69
N ASP A 13 -17.10 4.99 3.32
CA ASP A 13 -17.16 4.02 4.42
C ASP A 13 -16.66 2.64 3.99
N ALA A 14 -17.05 2.16 2.81
CA ALA A 14 -16.58 0.89 2.27
C ALA A 14 -15.06 0.89 2.02
N ILE A 15 -14.50 1.97 1.49
CA ILE A 15 -13.05 2.07 1.24
C ILE A 15 -12.28 2.10 2.56
N ILE A 16 -12.74 2.84 3.56
CA ILE A 16 -12.15 2.87 4.91
C ILE A 16 -12.23 1.49 5.56
N ALA A 17 -13.39 0.85 5.51
CA ALA A 17 -13.59 -0.47 6.09
C ALA A 17 -12.62 -1.52 5.49
N ILE A 18 -12.49 -1.55 4.16
CA ILE A 18 -11.65 -2.53 3.46
C ILE A 18 -10.16 -2.19 3.59
N ASN A 19 -9.79 -0.91 3.44
CA ASN A 19 -8.37 -0.55 3.32
C ASN A 19 -7.71 -0.11 4.63
N LEU A 20 -8.46 0.14 5.71
CA LEU A 20 -7.91 0.57 6.99
C LEU A 20 -8.45 -0.28 8.14
N SER A 21 -9.77 -0.33 8.33
CA SER A 21 -10.35 -1.03 9.49
C SER A 21 -10.03 -2.51 9.48
N SER A 22 -9.94 -3.16 8.32
CA SER A 22 -9.53 -4.56 8.20
C SER A 22 -8.14 -4.82 8.78
N ALA A 23 -7.18 -3.92 8.53
CA ALA A 23 -5.82 -4.04 9.06
C ALA A 23 -5.81 -3.92 10.60
N PHE A 24 -6.63 -3.02 11.16
CA PHE A 24 -6.82 -2.93 12.61
C PHE A 24 -7.43 -4.22 13.18
N HIS A 25 -8.54 -4.70 12.62
CA HIS A 25 -9.23 -5.89 13.13
C HIS A 25 -8.35 -7.15 13.07
N THR A 26 -7.63 -7.36 11.97
CA THR A 26 -6.72 -8.50 11.84
C THR A 26 -5.55 -8.39 12.80
N SER A 27 -4.96 -7.22 12.99
CA SER A 27 -3.88 -6.99 13.95
C SER A 27 -4.34 -7.23 15.39
N ALA A 28 -5.52 -6.71 15.76
CA ALA A 28 -6.10 -6.90 17.11
C ALA A 28 -6.29 -8.38 17.48
N ILE A 29 -6.65 -9.22 16.49
CA ILE A 29 -6.82 -10.67 16.70
C ILE A 29 -5.46 -11.39 16.68
N ALA A 30 -4.54 -11.00 15.78
CA ALA A 30 -3.28 -11.71 15.56
C ALA A 30 -2.25 -11.44 16.68
N LEU A 31 -2.14 -10.21 17.18
CA LEU A 31 -1.12 -9.82 18.17
C LEU A 31 -1.13 -10.67 19.44
N PRO A 32 -2.26 -10.97 20.10
CA PRO A 32 -2.26 -11.89 21.25
C PRO A 32 -1.74 -13.30 20.92
N MET A 33 -2.01 -13.78 19.70
CA MET A 33 -1.52 -15.08 19.24
C MET A 33 -0.01 -15.04 18.98
N MET A 34 0.51 -13.98 18.38
CA MET A 34 1.93 -13.75 18.16
C MET A 34 2.69 -13.65 19.48
N ARG A 35 2.16 -12.93 20.47
CA ARG A 35 2.72 -12.87 21.83
C ARG A 35 2.85 -14.27 22.47
N LYS A 36 1.78 -15.07 22.37
CA LYS A 36 1.81 -16.43 22.88
C LYS A 36 2.82 -17.33 22.15
N ALA A 37 3.00 -17.10 20.85
CA ALA A 37 3.96 -17.85 20.04
C ALA A 37 5.41 -17.40 20.26
N GLY A 38 5.65 -16.23 20.88
CA GLY A 38 6.97 -15.64 21.05
C GLY A 38 7.61 -15.18 19.73
N TRP A 39 6.81 -14.92 18.70
CA TRP A 39 7.24 -14.44 17.40
C TRP A 39 6.06 -13.86 16.61
N GLY A 40 6.30 -12.75 15.89
CA GLY A 40 5.27 -12.16 15.03
C GLY A 40 5.83 -11.21 13.98
N ARG A 41 5.15 -11.15 12.84
CA ARG A 41 5.45 -10.22 11.75
C ARG A 41 4.14 -9.70 11.18
N VAL A 42 3.90 -8.41 11.33
CA VAL A 42 2.79 -7.71 10.70
C VAL A 42 3.32 -6.94 9.51
N VAL A 43 2.84 -7.29 8.32
CA VAL A 43 3.21 -6.61 7.07
C VAL A 43 1.96 -6.02 6.45
N ASN A 44 1.79 -4.72 6.56
CA ASN A 44 0.67 -3.99 5.99
C ASN A 44 0.98 -3.59 4.55
N ILE A 45 0.06 -3.86 3.62
CA ILE A 45 0.17 -3.37 2.25
C ILE A 45 -0.51 -2.00 2.17
N ALA A 46 0.31 -0.96 2.28
CA ALA A 46 -0.11 0.42 2.11
C ALA A 46 -0.18 0.81 0.61
N SER A 47 0.48 1.87 0.22
CA SER A 47 0.62 2.38 -1.15
C SER A 47 1.61 3.54 -1.17
N ALA A 48 2.15 3.94 -2.30
CA ALA A 48 2.75 5.26 -2.50
C ALA A 48 1.77 6.37 -2.05
N HIS A 49 0.47 6.17 -2.24
CA HIS A 49 -0.59 7.05 -1.71
C HIS A 49 -0.77 7.00 -0.16
N GLY A 50 0.02 6.26 0.55
CA GLY A 50 0.17 6.36 2.01
C GLY A 50 1.25 7.37 2.43
N LEU A 51 2.06 7.83 1.46
CA LEU A 51 3.17 8.77 1.65
C LEU A 51 2.99 10.07 0.88
N THR A 52 2.15 10.08 -0.16
CA THR A 52 1.84 11.24 -1.00
C THR A 52 0.35 11.26 -1.35
N ALA A 53 -0.12 12.32 -2.01
CA ALA A 53 -1.53 12.49 -2.34
C ALA A 53 -1.77 12.66 -3.84
N SER A 54 -3.01 12.42 -4.26
CA SER A 54 -3.55 12.74 -5.58
C SER A 54 -4.97 13.30 -5.43
N PRO A 55 -5.40 14.23 -6.27
CA PRO A 55 -6.78 14.72 -6.23
C PRO A 55 -7.78 13.59 -6.49
N TYR A 56 -8.99 13.77 -6.02
CA TYR A 56 -10.16 12.93 -6.27
C TYR A 56 -10.12 11.50 -5.67
N LYS A 57 -9.15 11.17 -4.82
CA LYS A 57 -8.95 9.86 -4.17
C LYS A 57 -9.00 9.96 -2.65
N SER A 58 -9.82 10.85 -2.09
CA SER A 58 -9.81 11.20 -0.68
C SER A 58 -9.89 10.00 0.27
N ALA A 59 -10.86 9.11 0.09
CA ALA A 59 -11.04 7.93 0.96
C ALA A 59 -9.85 6.97 0.90
N TYR A 60 -9.35 6.68 -0.30
CA TYR A 60 -8.22 5.77 -0.48
C TYR A 60 -6.93 6.33 0.14
N ILE A 61 -6.66 7.62 -0.09
CA ILE A 61 -5.49 8.29 0.47
C ILE A 61 -5.58 8.36 2.00
N ALA A 62 -6.73 8.72 2.55
CA ALA A 62 -6.95 8.72 3.99
C ALA A 62 -6.72 7.33 4.60
N ALA A 63 -7.26 6.28 3.98
CA ALA A 63 -7.07 4.90 4.43
C ALA A 63 -5.60 4.48 4.39
N LYS A 64 -4.87 4.79 3.30
CA LYS A 64 -3.47 4.36 3.13
C LYS A 64 -2.51 5.16 4.03
N HIS A 65 -2.76 6.43 4.31
CA HIS A 65 -2.07 7.17 5.37
C HIS A 65 -2.41 6.61 6.76
N GLY A 66 -3.67 6.25 6.99
CA GLY A 66 -4.10 5.60 8.24
C GLY A 66 -3.38 4.29 8.51
N ILE A 67 -3.16 3.44 7.49
CA ILE A 67 -2.36 2.22 7.61
C ILE A 67 -0.92 2.52 8.04
N VAL A 68 -0.29 3.55 7.49
CA VAL A 68 1.07 3.95 7.88
C VAL A 68 1.09 4.38 9.35
N GLY A 69 0.10 5.15 9.80
CA GLY A 69 -0.07 5.50 11.21
C GLY A 69 -0.27 4.28 12.10
N LEU A 70 -1.20 3.39 11.73
CA LEU A 70 -1.46 2.14 12.44
C LEU A 70 -0.19 1.26 12.54
N THR A 71 0.58 1.16 11.45
CA THR A 71 1.84 0.41 11.42
C THR A 71 2.82 0.93 12.47
N LYS A 72 3.00 2.25 12.56
CA LYS A 72 3.90 2.89 13.53
C LYS A 72 3.43 2.66 14.97
N THR A 73 2.14 2.83 15.22
CA THR A 73 1.54 2.60 16.55
C THR A 73 1.74 1.15 16.99
N THR A 74 1.40 0.18 16.13
CA THR A 74 1.59 -1.24 16.41
C THR A 74 3.06 -1.59 16.68
N ALA A 75 3.99 -1.03 15.90
CA ALA A 75 5.42 -1.23 16.10
C ALA A 75 5.90 -0.73 17.47
N LEU A 76 5.41 0.43 17.91
CA LEU A 76 5.76 1.00 19.24
C LEU A 76 5.15 0.17 20.37
N GLU A 77 3.92 -0.30 20.23
CA GLU A 77 3.25 -1.13 21.24
C GLU A 77 3.90 -2.52 21.40
N THR A 78 4.60 -3.00 20.38
CA THR A 78 5.29 -4.31 20.37
C THR A 78 6.81 -4.20 20.41
N ALA A 79 7.37 -3.02 20.63
CA ALA A 79 8.81 -2.75 20.50
C ALA A 79 9.71 -3.57 21.45
N GLN A 80 9.18 -4.04 22.58
CA GLN A 80 9.89 -4.91 23.53
C GLN A 80 9.55 -6.40 23.37
N GLU A 81 8.82 -6.75 22.33
CA GLU A 81 8.37 -8.10 22.03
C GLU A 81 9.07 -8.60 20.75
N PRO A 82 9.17 -9.92 20.51
CA PRO A 82 9.72 -10.46 19.26
C PRO A 82 8.71 -10.33 18.10
N ILE A 83 8.11 -9.16 17.97
CA ILE A 83 7.07 -8.83 16.98
C ILE A 83 7.50 -7.54 16.27
N THR A 84 7.46 -7.55 14.93
CA THR A 84 7.67 -6.34 14.14
C THR A 84 6.41 -6.00 13.33
N CYS A 85 6.21 -4.71 13.08
CA CYS A 85 5.12 -4.23 12.23
C CYS A 85 5.65 -3.21 11.23
N ASN A 86 5.51 -3.51 9.94
CA ASN A 86 6.00 -2.66 8.86
C ASN A 86 4.97 -2.50 7.75
N ALA A 87 5.11 -1.48 6.91
CA ALA A 87 4.27 -1.27 5.75
C ALA A 87 5.10 -1.33 4.45
N ILE A 88 4.57 -2.01 3.44
CA ILE A 88 5.07 -1.92 2.07
C ILE A 88 4.21 -0.89 1.35
N CYS A 89 4.84 0.03 0.64
CA CYS A 89 4.21 1.12 -0.10
C CYS A 89 4.47 0.95 -1.61
N PRO A 90 3.69 0.10 -2.30
CA PRO A 90 3.84 -0.06 -3.74
C PRO A 90 3.43 1.19 -4.52
N GLY A 91 4.11 1.46 -5.63
CA GLY A 91 3.60 2.28 -6.71
C GLY A 91 2.59 1.50 -7.56
N TYR A 92 2.65 1.66 -8.87
CA TYR A 92 1.89 0.82 -9.79
C TYR A 92 2.52 -0.56 -9.90
N VAL A 93 1.73 -1.58 -9.57
CA VAL A 93 2.11 -3.00 -9.70
C VAL A 93 1.33 -3.62 -10.84
N LEU A 94 2.00 -4.32 -11.74
CA LEU A 94 1.33 -5.02 -12.84
C LEU A 94 0.55 -6.23 -12.29
N THR A 95 -0.73 -6.01 -12.10
CA THR A 95 -1.68 -7.02 -11.62
C THR A 95 -2.76 -7.26 -12.68
N PRO A 96 -3.52 -8.37 -12.61
CA PRO A 96 -4.65 -8.58 -13.52
C PRO A 96 -5.68 -7.44 -13.53
N ILE A 97 -5.82 -6.71 -12.40
CA ILE A 97 -6.72 -5.55 -12.31
C ILE A 97 -6.16 -4.38 -13.13
N VAL A 98 -4.86 -4.10 -13.00
CA VAL A 98 -4.19 -3.03 -13.75
C VAL A 98 -4.14 -3.36 -15.23
N GLU A 99 -3.83 -4.61 -15.57
CA GLU A 99 -3.80 -5.07 -16.97
C GLU A 99 -5.16 -4.87 -17.68
N LYS A 100 -6.26 -5.15 -16.97
CA LYS A 100 -7.62 -4.94 -17.51
C LYS A 100 -8.01 -3.47 -17.71
N GLN A 101 -7.34 -2.54 -17.02
CA GLN A 101 -7.61 -1.10 -17.16
C GLN A 101 -6.96 -0.51 -18.42
N ILE A 102 -5.88 -1.10 -18.90
CA ILE A 102 -5.10 -0.56 -20.04
C ILE A 102 -5.97 -0.39 -21.29
N PRO A 103 -6.73 -1.39 -21.75
CA PRO A 103 -7.55 -1.25 -22.98
C PRO A 103 -8.60 -0.13 -22.89
N ASP A 104 -9.22 0.07 -21.73
CA ASP A 104 -10.22 1.12 -21.54
C ASP A 104 -9.56 2.50 -21.54
N THR A 105 -8.39 2.62 -20.90
CA THR A 105 -7.58 3.84 -20.92
C THR A 105 -7.08 4.16 -22.34
N MET A 106 -6.68 3.17 -23.11
CA MET A 106 -6.30 3.35 -24.54
C MET A 106 -7.45 3.96 -25.35
N LYS A 107 -8.68 3.50 -25.13
CA LYS A 107 -9.87 4.04 -25.82
C LYS A 107 -10.18 5.46 -25.37
N GLU A 108 -10.09 5.71 -24.07
CA GLU A 108 -10.37 7.02 -23.48
C GLU A 108 -9.43 8.12 -24.00
N TYR A 109 -8.13 7.80 -24.11
CA TYR A 109 -7.10 8.77 -24.51
C TYR A 109 -6.72 8.71 -26.00
N GLY A 110 -7.20 7.70 -26.74
CA GLY A 110 -6.83 7.51 -28.14
C GLY A 110 -5.34 7.21 -28.34
N MET A 111 -4.70 6.55 -27.36
CA MET A 111 -3.26 6.28 -27.32
C MET A 111 -2.95 4.81 -27.51
N SER A 112 -1.70 4.50 -27.92
CA SER A 112 -1.17 3.13 -27.94
C SER A 112 -1.03 2.60 -26.48
N ARG A 113 -0.84 1.27 -26.36
CA ARG A 113 -0.58 0.64 -25.05
C ARG A 113 0.65 1.25 -24.36
N GLU A 114 1.72 1.40 -25.10
CA GLU A 114 3.00 1.93 -24.61
C GLU A 114 2.83 3.38 -24.13
N GLU A 115 2.13 4.19 -24.92
CA GLU A 115 1.86 5.59 -24.57
C GLU A 115 0.98 5.71 -23.31
N VAL A 116 -0.06 4.88 -23.19
CA VAL A 116 -0.92 4.86 -21.98
C VAL A 116 -0.11 4.47 -20.75
N ILE A 117 0.73 3.46 -20.84
CA ILE A 117 1.57 3.04 -19.72
C ILE A 117 2.52 4.17 -19.32
N GLU A 118 3.27 4.71 -20.24
CA GLU A 118 4.30 5.72 -19.96
C GLU A 118 3.72 7.08 -19.54
N LYS A 119 2.75 7.58 -20.33
CA LYS A 119 2.27 8.97 -20.22
C LYS A 119 1.08 9.15 -19.31
N VAL A 120 0.30 8.08 -19.07
CA VAL A 120 -0.92 8.15 -18.23
C VAL A 120 -0.71 7.38 -16.93
N MET A 121 -0.47 6.07 -16.97
CA MET A 121 -0.42 5.26 -15.77
C MET A 121 0.84 5.52 -14.94
N LEU A 122 2.02 5.49 -15.56
CA LEU A 122 3.31 5.66 -14.88
C LEU A 122 3.81 7.12 -14.88
N THR A 123 2.92 8.08 -15.06
CA THR A 123 3.28 9.51 -15.09
C THR A 123 4.08 9.93 -13.85
N ARG A 124 3.69 9.44 -12.69
CA ARG A 124 4.32 9.75 -11.38
C ARG A 124 5.41 8.79 -10.97
N GLN A 125 5.65 7.73 -11.72
CA GLN A 125 6.67 6.71 -11.45
C GLN A 125 7.87 6.95 -12.34
N PRO A 126 8.98 7.52 -11.84
CA PRO A 126 10.14 7.94 -12.66
C PRO A 126 10.78 6.79 -13.43
N SER A 127 10.77 5.58 -12.89
CA SER A 127 11.32 4.40 -13.57
C SER A 127 10.60 4.05 -14.88
N LYS A 128 9.35 4.51 -15.06
CA LYS A 128 8.47 4.14 -16.18
C LYS A 128 8.26 2.63 -16.34
N GLU A 129 8.47 1.87 -15.27
CA GLU A 129 8.27 0.44 -15.21
C GLU A 129 7.31 0.10 -14.07
N PHE A 130 6.43 -0.87 -14.28
CA PHE A 130 5.60 -1.42 -13.21
C PHE A 130 6.45 -2.22 -12.23
N ALA A 131 6.17 -2.09 -10.94
CA ALA A 131 6.63 -3.10 -10.00
C ALA A 131 5.96 -4.44 -10.29
N THR A 132 6.64 -5.54 -9.97
CA THR A 132 6.08 -6.89 -10.11
C THR A 132 5.53 -7.41 -8.77
N VAL A 133 4.64 -8.39 -8.83
CA VAL A 133 4.11 -9.04 -7.62
C VAL A 133 5.22 -9.77 -6.86
N GLU A 134 6.23 -10.28 -7.56
CA GLU A 134 7.40 -10.94 -6.98
C GLU A 134 8.27 -9.96 -6.19
N GLN A 135 8.42 -8.72 -6.65
CA GLN A 135 9.15 -7.66 -5.92
C GLN A 135 8.44 -7.29 -4.62
N ILE A 136 7.12 -7.18 -4.65
CA ILE A 136 6.32 -6.94 -3.44
C ILE A 136 6.42 -8.15 -2.50
N GLY A 137 6.27 -9.37 -3.03
CA GLY A 137 6.41 -10.62 -2.26
C GLY A 137 7.80 -10.79 -1.66
N GLY A 138 8.86 -10.51 -2.43
CA GLY A 138 10.24 -10.55 -1.95
C GLY A 138 10.51 -9.57 -0.80
N THR A 139 9.92 -8.37 -0.87
CA THR A 139 9.99 -7.38 0.22
C THR A 139 9.28 -7.91 1.47
N ALA A 140 8.11 -8.55 1.34
CA ALA A 140 7.42 -9.17 2.46
C ALA A 140 8.23 -10.32 3.08
N VAL A 141 8.85 -11.17 2.26
CA VAL A 141 9.73 -12.26 2.72
C VAL A 141 10.94 -11.69 3.49
N TYR A 142 11.56 -10.62 2.98
CA TYR A 142 12.64 -9.94 3.71
C TYR A 142 12.15 -9.46 5.09
N LEU A 143 11.00 -8.78 5.16
CA LEU A 143 10.46 -8.29 6.44
C LEU A 143 10.10 -9.41 7.43
N CYS A 144 9.90 -10.64 6.96
CA CYS A 144 9.66 -11.81 7.78
C CYS A 144 10.94 -12.58 8.15
N SER A 145 12.10 -12.20 7.58
CA SER A 145 13.37 -12.87 7.80
C SER A 145 14.09 -12.39 9.07
N PRO A 146 15.06 -13.14 9.62
CA PRO A 146 15.89 -12.69 10.73
C PRO A 146 16.69 -11.41 10.42
N ALA A 147 17.00 -11.14 9.16
CA ALA A 147 17.69 -9.91 8.74
C ALA A 147 16.87 -8.64 9.02
N ALA A 148 15.56 -8.76 9.23
CA ALA A 148 14.65 -7.67 9.52
C ALA A 148 14.18 -7.61 11.00
N ASP A 149 14.82 -8.33 11.91
CA ASP A 149 14.41 -8.39 13.33
C ASP A 149 14.42 -7.02 14.03
N GLN A 150 15.25 -6.08 13.57
CA GLN A 150 15.28 -4.70 14.07
C GLN A 150 14.57 -3.71 13.11
N VAL A 151 13.91 -4.20 12.07
CA VAL A 151 13.13 -3.38 11.14
C VAL A 151 11.67 -3.36 11.62
N THR A 152 11.27 -2.28 12.28
CA THR A 152 9.89 -2.11 12.76
C THR A 152 9.45 -0.65 12.68
N GLY A 153 8.17 -0.41 12.44
CA GLY A 153 7.58 0.92 12.31
C GLY A 153 7.92 1.64 10.99
N THR A 154 8.58 0.98 10.05
CA THR A 154 9.01 1.60 8.80
C THR A 154 8.03 1.40 7.65
N THR A 155 8.20 2.21 6.62
CA THR A 155 7.57 2.06 5.31
C THR A 155 8.65 1.75 4.28
N ILE A 156 8.45 0.71 3.47
CA ILE A 156 9.35 0.37 2.35
C ILE A 156 8.62 0.69 1.06
N SER A 157 9.12 1.69 0.35
CA SER A 157 8.61 2.04 -0.98
C SER A 157 9.13 1.07 -2.04
N VAL A 158 8.21 0.53 -2.84
CA VAL A 158 8.50 -0.27 -4.05
C VAL A 158 7.71 0.39 -5.18
N ASP A 159 8.15 1.58 -5.59
CA ASP A 159 7.35 2.54 -6.34
C ASP A 159 8.08 3.22 -7.51
N GLY A 160 9.26 2.69 -7.89
CA GLY A 160 10.05 3.22 -9.00
C GLY A 160 10.45 4.69 -8.84
N GLY A 161 10.59 5.15 -7.60
CA GLY A 161 11.00 6.52 -7.26
C GLY A 161 9.86 7.53 -7.12
N TRP A 162 8.60 7.10 -7.18
CA TRP A 162 7.44 8.00 -7.08
C TRP A 162 7.48 8.88 -5.82
N THR A 163 7.78 8.32 -4.66
CA THR A 163 7.78 9.05 -3.38
C THR A 163 9.11 9.71 -3.04
N ALA A 164 10.10 9.64 -3.93
CA ALA A 164 11.38 10.34 -3.80
C ALA A 164 11.38 11.75 -4.42
N LEU A 165 10.28 12.15 -5.09
CA LEU A 165 10.10 13.45 -5.73
C LEU A 165 9.53 14.49 -4.76
#